data_063af6e9cda8400066c04b44a5406aac
#
_entry.id   063af6e9cda8400066c04b44a5406aac
#
_cell.length_a   1.000
_cell.length_b   1.000
_cell.length_c   1.000
_cell.angle_alpha   90.00
_cell.angle_beta   90.00
_cell.angle_gamma   90.00
#
_symmetry.space_group_name_H-M   'P 1'
#
loop_
_entity.id
_entity.type
_entity.pdbx_description
1 polymer ?
#
loop_
_entity_poly.entity_id
_entity_poly.type
_entity_poly.pdbx_seq_one_letter_code
_entity_poly.pdbx_strand_id
1 'polypeptide(L)'
;MMSLVENTHYNVLLFYKFVDVADPAALRDAQRAFCELHGIKGRILIGEEGINGTLEGTKEATDAYVAMMNAHPLFSDMPFKRSVGTGAAFPKLKVKVRPEIVTLGAGRFDVKNETAKELTAEEFDALYETDDDFVVLDLRNDFEVASGYFEKTVDPKLAHFRDL
;
A
#
# COMPACT_ATOMS: atom_id res chain seq x y z
N MET A 1 3.26 -3.41 44.06
CA MET A 1 2.24 -3.15 43.06
C MET A 1 2.91 -3.28 41.69
N MET A 2 2.98 -4.50 41.12
CA MET A 2 3.57 -4.72 39.80
C MET A 2 2.60 -4.17 38.75
N SER A 3 3.05 -3.12 38.06
CA SER A 3 2.35 -2.63 36.87
C SER A 3 2.38 -3.72 35.81
N LEU A 4 1.21 -4.27 35.45
CA LEU A 4 1.03 -5.05 34.26
C LEU A 4 1.28 -4.11 33.08
N VAL A 5 2.47 -4.17 32.51
CA VAL A 5 2.74 -3.59 31.19
C VAL A 5 1.89 -4.44 30.23
N GLU A 6 0.71 -3.97 29.87
CA GLU A 6 -0.07 -4.57 28.79
C GLU A 6 0.83 -4.53 27.55
N ASN A 7 1.17 -5.70 27.06
CA ASN A 7 1.99 -5.88 25.87
C ASN A 7 1.11 -5.52 24.65
N THR A 8 0.99 -4.22 24.39
CA THR A 8 0.15 -3.72 23.30
C THR A 8 0.78 -4.12 21.98
N HIS A 9 0.12 -5.03 21.26
CA HIS A 9 0.57 -5.46 19.94
C HIS A 9 0.13 -4.46 18.88
N TYR A 10 1.09 -3.95 18.13
CA TYR A 10 0.86 -3.07 16.99
C TYR A 10 0.99 -3.82 15.68
N ASN A 11 0.18 -3.46 14.71
CA ASN A 11 0.25 -3.93 13.34
C ASN A 11 0.42 -2.75 12.39
N VAL A 12 1.18 -2.99 11.33
CA VAL A 12 1.20 -2.15 10.13
C VAL A 12 0.34 -2.82 9.07
N LEU A 13 -0.57 -2.05 8.48
CA LEU A 13 -1.37 -2.44 7.32
C LEU A 13 -0.85 -1.71 6.08
N LEU A 14 -0.62 -2.45 5.01
CA LEU A 14 -0.40 -1.92 3.68
C LEU A 14 -1.53 -2.40 2.78
N PHE A 15 -2.16 -1.50 2.05
CA PHE A 15 -3.25 -1.80 1.15
C PHE A 15 -3.31 -0.79 -0.01
N TYR A 16 -3.78 -1.26 -1.15
CA TYR A 16 -4.19 -0.39 -2.25
C TYR A 16 -5.27 -1.10 -3.08
N LYS A 17 -6.12 -0.31 -3.71
CA LYS A 17 -7.08 -0.80 -4.68
C LYS A 17 -7.40 0.28 -5.70
N PHE A 18 -7.33 -0.09 -6.97
CA PHE A 18 -7.87 0.72 -8.05
C PHE A 18 -9.36 0.40 -8.20
N VAL A 19 -10.19 1.41 -8.02
CA VAL A 19 -11.66 1.33 -8.12
C VAL A 19 -12.21 2.75 -8.28
N ASP A 20 -13.27 2.92 -9.06
CA ASP A 20 -13.87 4.24 -9.26
C ASP A 20 -14.49 4.76 -7.96
N VAL A 21 -13.95 5.85 -7.43
CA VAL A 21 -14.42 6.55 -6.23
C VAL A 21 -15.15 7.83 -6.64
N ALA A 22 -16.47 7.83 -6.49
CA ALA A 22 -17.31 8.94 -6.93
C ALA A 22 -17.08 10.23 -6.12
N ASP A 23 -16.81 10.11 -4.82
CA ASP A 23 -16.52 11.25 -3.93
C ASP A 23 -15.29 10.98 -3.05
N PRO A 24 -14.08 11.28 -3.57
CA PRO A 24 -12.84 11.12 -2.81
C PRO A 24 -12.78 12.00 -1.55
N ALA A 25 -13.48 13.14 -1.53
CA ALA A 25 -13.49 14.02 -0.38
C ALA A 25 -14.30 13.44 0.78
N ALA A 26 -15.50 12.93 0.50
CA ALA A 26 -16.30 12.25 1.51
C ALA A 26 -15.60 11.00 2.04
N LEU A 27 -14.99 10.21 1.16
CA LEU A 27 -14.21 9.03 1.57
C LEU A 27 -13.02 9.43 2.46
N ARG A 28 -12.28 10.50 2.11
CA ARG A 28 -11.19 11.03 2.95
C ARG A 28 -11.67 11.37 4.35
N ASP A 29 -12.81 12.04 4.47
CA ASP A 29 -13.31 12.49 5.76
C ASP A 29 -13.78 11.30 6.62
N ALA A 30 -14.43 10.31 6.02
CA ALA A 30 -14.80 9.07 6.68
C ALA A 30 -13.57 8.28 7.17
N GLN A 31 -12.53 8.12 6.32
CA GLN A 31 -11.30 7.45 6.67
C GLN A 31 -10.56 8.16 7.82
N ARG A 32 -10.51 9.50 7.76
CA ARG A 32 -9.87 10.31 8.81
C ARG A 32 -10.60 10.13 10.13
N ALA A 33 -11.93 10.31 10.15
CA ALA A 33 -12.74 10.19 11.37
C ALA A 33 -12.58 8.81 12.03
N PHE A 34 -12.59 7.73 11.22
CA PHE A 34 -12.38 6.39 11.72
C PHE A 34 -11.01 6.21 12.34
N CYS A 35 -9.95 6.60 11.63
CA CYS A 35 -8.58 6.46 12.10
C CYS A 35 -8.32 7.28 13.37
N GLU A 36 -8.83 8.51 13.45
CA GLU A 36 -8.71 9.37 14.63
C GLU A 36 -9.41 8.76 15.84
N LEU A 37 -10.64 8.24 15.66
CA LEU A 37 -11.41 7.57 16.72
C LEU A 37 -10.67 6.36 17.31
N HIS A 38 -9.97 5.59 16.46
CA HIS A 38 -9.28 4.37 16.87
C HIS A 38 -7.78 4.56 17.14
N GLY A 39 -7.26 5.80 17.13
CA GLY A 39 -5.85 6.08 17.39
C GLY A 39 -4.90 5.55 16.33
N ILE A 40 -5.39 5.30 15.11
CA ILE A 40 -4.60 4.80 13.98
C ILE A 40 -3.80 5.95 13.36
N LYS A 41 -2.53 5.70 13.07
CA LYS A 41 -1.63 6.65 12.41
C LYS A 41 -1.19 6.10 11.05
N GLY A 42 -0.64 6.96 10.20
CA GLY A 42 -0.12 6.56 8.91
C GLY A 42 -0.50 7.52 7.78
N ARG A 43 -0.50 6.99 6.54
CA ARG A 43 -0.83 7.77 5.36
C ARG A 43 -1.85 7.03 4.51
N ILE A 44 -2.91 7.75 4.11
CA ILE A 44 -3.88 7.30 3.10
C ILE A 44 -3.93 8.34 1.98
N LEU A 45 -3.82 7.89 0.76
CA LEU A 45 -4.05 8.64 -0.46
C LEU A 45 -5.34 8.13 -1.10
N ILE A 46 -6.20 9.03 -1.51
CA ILE A 46 -7.49 8.73 -2.13
C ILE A 46 -7.57 9.56 -3.41
N GLY A 47 -7.92 8.92 -4.50
CA GLY A 47 -8.18 9.54 -5.78
C GLY A 47 -9.51 9.07 -6.36
N GLU A 48 -9.91 9.63 -7.49
CA GLU A 48 -11.04 9.10 -8.26
C GLU A 48 -10.78 7.66 -8.73
N GLU A 49 -9.51 7.29 -8.89
CA GLU A 49 -9.04 5.99 -9.34
C GLU A 49 -8.89 4.94 -8.22
N GLY A 50 -9.06 5.33 -6.93
CA GLY A 50 -8.97 4.38 -5.82
C GLY A 50 -8.40 4.90 -4.52
N ILE A 51 -7.80 3.97 -3.77
CA ILE A 51 -7.20 4.20 -2.45
C ILE A 51 -5.84 3.50 -2.32
N ASN A 52 -4.90 4.15 -1.64
CA ASN A 52 -3.59 3.59 -1.27
C ASN A 52 -3.23 4.04 0.14
N GLY A 53 -2.85 3.10 1.01
CA GLY A 53 -2.56 3.43 2.39
C GLY A 53 -1.56 2.51 3.08
N THR A 54 -0.84 3.12 4.03
CA THR A 54 -0.05 2.40 5.04
C THR A 54 -0.40 2.98 6.39
N LEU A 55 -0.87 2.14 7.29
CA LEU A 55 -1.40 2.51 8.61
C LEU A 55 -0.74 1.68 9.70
N GLU A 56 -0.60 2.24 10.88
CA GLU A 56 -0.22 1.54 12.10
C GLU A 56 -1.23 1.83 13.21
N GLY A 57 -1.60 0.80 13.94
CA GLY A 57 -2.46 0.88 15.11
C GLY A 57 -2.32 -0.36 15.98
N THR A 58 -3.02 -0.39 17.11
CA THR A 58 -3.12 -1.63 17.89
C THR A 58 -3.77 -2.73 17.03
N LYS A 59 -3.57 -3.99 17.41
CA LYS A 59 -4.18 -5.11 16.71
C LYS A 59 -5.69 -4.94 16.57
N GLU A 60 -6.36 -4.55 17.64
CA GLU A 60 -7.81 -4.34 17.70
C GLU A 60 -8.25 -3.20 16.75
N ALA A 61 -7.53 -2.09 16.76
CA ALA A 61 -7.82 -0.93 15.90
C ALA A 61 -7.65 -1.29 14.41
N THR A 62 -6.58 -2.01 14.07
CA THR A 62 -6.32 -2.45 12.68
C THR A 62 -7.30 -3.52 12.22
N ASP A 63 -7.74 -4.43 13.11
CA ASP A 63 -8.79 -5.40 12.80
C ASP A 63 -10.14 -4.72 12.56
N ALA A 64 -10.48 -3.72 13.37
CA ALA A 64 -11.68 -2.90 13.19
C ALA A 64 -11.65 -2.12 11.86
N TYR A 65 -10.47 -1.58 11.50
CA TYR A 65 -10.29 -0.90 10.20
C TYR A 65 -10.54 -1.84 9.03
N VAL A 66 -9.93 -3.04 9.05
CA VAL A 66 -10.14 -4.05 7.99
C VAL A 66 -11.61 -4.45 7.92
N ALA A 67 -12.27 -4.67 9.05
CA ALA A 67 -13.69 -5.01 9.08
C ALA A 67 -14.57 -3.90 8.48
N MET A 68 -14.29 -2.63 8.80
CA MET A 68 -14.97 -1.47 8.22
C MET A 68 -14.78 -1.39 6.71
N MET A 69 -13.56 -1.61 6.21
CA MET A 69 -13.26 -1.59 4.79
C MET A 69 -13.93 -2.76 4.05
N ASN A 70 -13.90 -3.96 4.61
CA ASN A 70 -14.55 -5.13 4.01
C ASN A 70 -16.08 -5.01 3.97
N ALA A 71 -16.67 -4.24 4.87
CA ALA A 71 -18.11 -3.93 4.83
C ALA A 71 -18.46 -2.85 3.78
N HIS A 72 -17.46 -2.15 3.23
CA HIS A 72 -17.70 -1.11 2.23
C HIS A 72 -17.80 -1.72 0.82
N PRO A 73 -18.85 -1.40 0.02
CA PRO A 73 -19.07 -2.05 -1.28
C PRO A 73 -17.89 -1.98 -2.25
N LEU A 74 -17.13 -0.89 -2.23
CA LEU A 74 -15.97 -0.69 -3.11
C LEU A 74 -14.73 -1.47 -2.66
N PHE A 75 -14.63 -1.89 -1.39
CA PHE A 75 -13.39 -2.38 -0.79
C PHE A 75 -13.50 -3.78 -0.17
N SER A 76 -14.64 -4.48 -0.35
CA SER A 76 -14.92 -5.78 0.27
C SER A 76 -13.91 -6.88 -0.09
N ASP A 77 -13.27 -6.79 -1.23
CA ASP A 77 -12.26 -7.71 -1.76
C ASP A 77 -10.83 -7.13 -1.74
N MET A 78 -10.63 -5.98 -1.08
CA MET A 78 -9.31 -5.35 -1.03
C MET A 78 -8.34 -6.17 -0.17
N PRO A 79 -7.15 -6.54 -0.70
CA PRO A 79 -6.15 -7.26 0.07
C PRO A 79 -5.45 -6.32 1.07
N PHE A 80 -5.19 -6.86 2.26
CA PHE A 80 -4.40 -6.19 3.29
C PHE A 80 -3.15 -7.01 3.60
N LYS A 81 -1.97 -6.44 3.34
CA LYS A 81 -0.71 -6.99 3.83
C LYS A 81 -0.49 -6.51 5.26
N ARG A 82 -0.15 -7.44 6.16
CA ARG A 82 0.07 -7.16 7.58
C ARG A 82 1.50 -7.45 7.98
N SER A 83 2.07 -6.60 8.80
CA SER A 83 3.36 -6.83 9.47
C SER A 83 3.30 -6.35 10.92
N VAL A 84 4.27 -6.77 11.71
CA VAL A 84 4.40 -6.34 13.10
C VAL A 84 4.77 -4.86 13.12
N GLY A 85 4.05 -4.09 13.91
CA GLY A 85 4.31 -2.68 14.17
C GLY A 85 5.02 -2.43 15.48
N THR A 86 5.50 -1.21 15.67
CA THR A 86 6.19 -0.75 16.90
C THR A 86 5.36 0.23 17.72
N GLY A 87 4.25 0.75 17.17
CA GLY A 87 3.48 1.88 17.71
C GLY A 87 4.09 3.26 17.41
N ALA A 88 5.25 3.28 16.74
CA ALA A 88 6.02 4.48 16.42
C ALA A 88 6.42 4.61 14.96
N ALA A 89 5.94 3.70 14.08
CA ALA A 89 6.26 3.73 12.65
C ALA A 89 5.78 5.03 11.95
N PHE A 90 4.72 5.62 12.48
CA PHE A 90 4.19 6.88 11.94
C PHE A 90 4.02 7.94 13.03
N PRO A 91 4.55 9.17 12.82
CA PRO A 91 4.42 10.25 13.82
C PRO A 91 2.99 10.81 13.88
N LYS A 92 2.23 10.72 12.79
CA LYS A 92 0.85 11.26 12.67
C LYS A 92 0.05 10.60 11.59
N LEU A 93 -1.27 10.82 11.62
CA LEU A 93 -2.19 10.49 10.53
C LEU A 93 -2.14 11.54 9.41
N LYS A 94 -2.11 11.08 8.16
CA LYS A 94 -2.24 11.92 6.96
C LYS A 94 -3.22 11.26 5.99
N VAL A 95 -4.41 11.82 5.84
CA VAL A 95 -5.38 11.38 4.82
C VAL A 95 -5.55 12.51 3.80
N LYS A 96 -5.26 12.24 2.53
CA LYS A 96 -5.23 13.25 1.47
C LYS A 96 -5.94 12.77 0.22
N VAL A 97 -6.68 13.68 -0.42
CA VAL A 97 -7.11 13.50 -1.80
C VAL A 97 -5.95 13.87 -2.74
N ARG A 98 -5.73 13.05 -3.77
CA ARG A 98 -4.71 13.24 -4.80
C ARG A 98 -5.29 12.89 -6.17
N PRO A 99 -4.78 13.46 -7.26
CA PRO A 99 -5.16 13.06 -8.62
C PRO A 99 -4.83 11.58 -8.90
N GLU A 100 -3.71 11.11 -8.36
CA GLU A 100 -3.22 9.73 -8.50
C GLU A 100 -2.95 9.13 -7.11
N ILE A 101 -3.30 7.85 -6.93
CA ILE A 101 -2.99 7.10 -5.69
C ILE A 101 -1.60 6.47 -5.73
N VAL A 102 -1.06 6.25 -6.93
CA VAL A 102 0.35 5.94 -7.20
C VAL A 102 0.86 7.01 -8.16
N THR A 103 1.86 7.77 -7.76
CA THR A 103 2.33 8.92 -8.54
C THR A 103 3.19 8.45 -9.71
N LEU A 104 2.57 8.22 -10.85
CA LEU A 104 3.25 7.91 -12.11
C LEU A 104 3.47 9.19 -12.94
N GLY A 105 2.52 10.13 -12.90
CA GLY A 105 2.59 11.35 -13.70
C GLY A 105 2.27 11.17 -15.19
N ALA A 106 1.84 9.97 -15.58
CA ALA A 106 1.54 9.62 -16.98
C ALA A 106 0.11 9.97 -17.40
N GLY A 107 -0.68 10.59 -16.51
CA GLY A 107 -2.09 10.83 -16.74
C GLY A 107 -2.95 9.59 -16.45
N ARG A 108 -4.21 9.67 -16.88
CA ARG A 108 -5.19 8.60 -16.62
C ARG A 108 -4.99 7.45 -17.62
N PHE A 109 -4.80 6.24 -17.14
CA PHE A 109 -4.81 5.02 -17.95
C PHE A 109 -5.70 3.97 -17.29
N ASP A 110 -6.19 3.03 -18.08
CA ASP A 110 -7.09 1.98 -17.62
C ASP A 110 -6.28 0.85 -16.96
N VAL A 111 -6.07 0.97 -15.66
CA VAL A 111 -5.33 -0.02 -14.87
C VAL A 111 -5.91 -1.43 -15.01
N LYS A 112 -7.22 -1.58 -15.29
CA LYS A 112 -7.86 -2.90 -15.41
C LYS A 112 -7.52 -3.61 -16.72
N ASN A 113 -7.30 -2.85 -17.79
CA ASN A 113 -7.12 -3.38 -19.14
C ASN A 113 -5.71 -3.13 -19.70
N GLU A 114 -4.95 -2.23 -19.11
CA GLU A 114 -3.63 -1.79 -19.61
C GLU A 114 -2.46 -2.25 -18.74
N THR A 115 -2.73 -3.06 -17.68
CA THR A 115 -1.67 -3.65 -16.86
C THR A 115 -1.28 -5.05 -17.34
N ALA A 116 -0.01 -5.39 -17.19
CA ALA A 116 0.49 -6.73 -17.42
C ALA A 116 -0.03 -7.72 -16.36
N LYS A 117 0.07 -9.01 -16.66
CA LYS A 117 -0.25 -10.08 -15.71
C LYS A 117 0.68 -9.98 -14.50
N GLU A 118 0.10 -10.02 -13.30
CA GLU A 118 0.86 -10.23 -12.08
C GLU A 118 1.37 -11.69 -12.03
N LEU A 119 2.63 -11.86 -11.66
CA LEU A 119 3.23 -13.17 -11.44
C LEU A 119 3.24 -13.50 -9.95
N THR A 120 2.99 -14.77 -9.61
CA THR A 120 3.30 -15.26 -8.27
C THR A 120 4.81 -15.38 -8.07
N ALA A 121 5.26 -15.55 -6.81
CA ALA A 121 6.68 -15.76 -6.54
C ALA A 121 7.22 -17.01 -7.25
N GLU A 122 6.41 -18.08 -7.30
CA GLU A 122 6.74 -19.33 -7.96
C GLU A 122 6.81 -19.17 -9.49
N GLU A 123 5.86 -18.42 -10.09
CA GLU A 123 5.89 -18.12 -11.52
C GLU A 123 7.10 -17.25 -11.89
N PHE A 124 7.46 -16.28 -11.03
CA PHE A 124 8.62 -15.43 -11.23
C PHE A 124 9.95 -16.24 -11.10
N ASP A 125 10.05 -17.11 -10.09
CA ASP A 125 11.20 -17.98 -9.89
C ASP A 125 11.40 -18.94 -11.07
N ALA A 126 10.30 -19.50 -11.59
CA ALA A 126 10.34 -20.38 -12.75
C ALA A 126 10.90 -19.73 -14.03
N LEU A 127 10.85 -18.40 -14.17
CA LEU A 127 11.46 -17.70 -15.31
C LEU A 127 13.00 -17.88 -15.34
N TYR A 128 13.64 -18.01 -14.17
CA TYR A 128 15.09 -18.22 -14.07
C TYR A 128 15.51 -19.62 -14.51
N GLU A 129 14.58 -20.58 -14.53
CA GLU A 129 14.80 -21.95 -14.99
C GLU A 129 14.57 -22.11 -16.51
N THR A 130 14.08 -21.07 -17.19
CA THR A 130 13.87 -21.10 -18.64
C THR A 130 15.14 -20.65 -19.38
N ASP A 131 15.29 -21.10 -20.64
CA ASP A 131 16.32 -20.60 -21.55
C ASP A 131 15.93 -19.25 -22.20
N ASP A 132 14.78 -18.69 -21.81
CA ASP A 132 14.28 -17.43 -22.34
C ASP A 132 15.18 -16.26 -21.90
N ASP A 133 15.47 -15.36 -22.82
CA ASP A 133 16.19 -14.12 -22.53
C ASP A 133 15.18 -13.08 -22.00
N PHE A 134 15.23 -12.81 -20.71
CA PHE A 134 14.38 -11.81 -20.04
C PHE A 134 15.21 -10.85 -19.19
N VAL A 135 14.65 -9.70 -18.92
CA VAL A 135 15.22 -8.64 -18.08
C VAL A 135 14.24 -8.29 -16.97
N VAL A 136 14.76 -8.21 -15.74
CA VAL A 136 14.00 -7.66 -14.61
C VAL A 136 14.26 -6.16 -14.55
N LEU A 137 13.24 -5.36 -14.76
CA LEU A 137 13.31 -3.90 -14.61
C LEU A 137 12.84 -3.51 -13.21
N ASP A 138 13.77 -3.05 -12.36
CA ASP A 138 13.44 -2.61 -10.99
C ASP A 138 13.06 -1.14 -10.99
N LEU A 139 11.76 -0.86 -10.85
CA LEU A 139 11.21 0.48 -10.86
C LEU A 139 11.07 1.09 -9.45
N ARG A 140 11.63 0.45 -8.43
CA ARG A 140 11.67 1.02 -7.07
C ARG A 140 12.63 2.22 -7.02
N ASN A 141 12.51 3.01 -5.94
CA ASN A 141 13.46 4.10 -5.72
C ASN A 141 14.87 3.54 -5.43
N ASP A 142 15.89 4.32 -5.72
CA ASP A 142 17.31 3.94 -5.59
C ASP A 142 17.66 3.40 -4.19
N PHE A 143 17.12 4.01 -3.12
CA PHE A 143 17.36 3.55 -1.75
C PHE A 143 16.70 2.19 -1.45
N GLU A 144 15.63 1.82 -2.14
CA GLU A 144 14.96 0.53 -2.02
C GLU A 144 15.75 -0.55 -2.74
N VAL A 145 16.26 -0.24 -3.95
CA VAL A 145 17.12 -1.13 -4.73
C VAL A 145 18.44 -1.41 -3.99
N ALA A 146 19.00 -0.41 -3.30
CA ALA A 146 20.20 -0.56 -2.50
C ALA A 146 20.07 -1.58 -1.34
N SER A 147 18.84 -1.88 -0.91
CA SER A 147 18.58 -2.89 0.13
C SER A 147 18.58 -4.34 -0.37
N GLY A 148 18.54 -4.54 -1.69
CA GLY A 148 18.54 -5.84 -2.36
C GLY A 148 17.75 -5.79 -3.67
N TYR A 149 18.15 -6.61 -4.64
CA TYR A 149 17.54 -6.72 -5.97
C TYR A 149 17.66 -8.15 -6.49
N PHE A 150 16.87 -8.49 -7.50
CA PHE A 150 16.89 -9.80 -8.13
C PHE A 150 18.04 -9.93 -9.12
N GLU A 151 18.45 -11.15 -9.42
CA GLU A 151 19.37 -11.40 -10.53
C GLU A 151 18.80 -10.88 -11.86
N LYS A 152 19.65 -10.60 -12.83
CA LYS A 152 19.28 -10.01 -14.14
C LYS A 152 18.55 -8.64 -14.02
N THR A 153 18.65 -7.95 -12.87
CA THR A 153 18.01 -6.66 -12.67
C THR A 153 18.72 -5.55 -13.43
N VAL A 154 17.95 -4.78 -14.18
CA VAL A 154 18.32 -3.46 -14.67
C VAL A 154 17.70 -2.41 -13.75
N ASP A 155 18.56 -1.61 -13.11
CA ASP A 155 18.17 -0.51 -12.26
C ASP A 155 18.32 0.80 -13.05
N PRO A 156 17.21 1.48 -13.40
CA PRO A 156 17.22 2.74 -14.16
C PRO A 156 17.67 3.94 -13.32
N LYS A 157 18.04 3.74 -12.03
CA LYS A 157 18.49 4.80 -11.12
C LYS A 157 17.44 5.89 -10.89
N LEU A 158 16.22 5.49 -10.66
CA LEU A 158 15.12 6.41 -10.40
C LEU A 158 15.21 7.00 -8.99
N ALA A 159 15.33 8.31 -8.86
CA ALA A 159 15.15 8.97 -7.57
C ALA A 159 13.68 8.88 -7.10
N HIS A 160 12.74 8.94 -8.04
CA HIS A 160 11.32 8.73 -7.80
C HIS A 160 10.69 7.97 -8.96
N PHE A 161 9.65 7.16 -8.66
CA PHE A 161 8.92 6.37 -9.66
C PHE A 161 8.41 7.21 -10.85
N ARG A 162 8.02 8.46 -10.62
CA ARG A 162 7.59 9.40 -11.67
C ARG A 162 8.70 9.87 -12.63
N ASP A 163 9.94 9.49 -12.36
CA ASP A 163 11.09 9.87 -13.22
C ASP A 163 11.27 8.82 -14.34
N LEU A 164 10.37 7.80 -14.39
CA LEU A 164 10.27 6.81 -15.44
C LEU A 164 9.73 7.45 -16.73
#